data_55039c4be89f4480fd5bc11c83478144
#
_entry.id   55039c4be89f4480fd5bc11c83478144
#
_cell.length_a   1.000
_cell.length_b   1.000
_cell.length_c   1.000
_cell.angle_alpha   90.00
_cell.angle_beta   90.00
_cell.angle_gamma   90.00
#
_symmetry.space_group_name_H-M   'P 1'
#
loop_
_entity.id
_entity.type
_entity.pdbx_description
1 polymer ?
#
loop_
_entity_poly.entity_id
_entity_poly.type
_entity_poly.pdbx_seq_one_letter_code
_entity_poly.pdbx_strand_id
1 'polypeptide(L)'
;EAIQKGAAAIKKGEKSVDLSQLIKLLRRDATKEAGFLAKPVELKQQSFYHIPTYGSQSAPFYLALCIWVGALLLGAILITEYRLPPTLSDATVKQMYTARWLTFAGLGMLQGLIAALGNLFLIGTYVVNKPLYLLFAMMLSLVFVSILYALIALFGNIGKGIGIII
;
A
#
# COMPACT_ATOMS: atom_id res chain seq x y z
N GLU A 1 29.45 38.62 -8.22
CA GLU A 1 29.49 39.86 -8.99
C GLU A 1 29.39 41.09 -8.11
N ALA A 2 28.45 41.17 -7.15
CA ALA A 2 28.29 42.29 -6.23
C ALA A 2 29.52 42.48 -5.33
N ILE A 3 30.10 41.38 -4.81
CA ILE A 3 31.31 41.43 -3.95
C ILE A 3 32.53 41.89 -4.77
N GLN A 4 32.67 41.45 -6.01
CA GLN A 4 33.76 41.91 -6.90
C GLN A 4 33.63 43.40 -7.26
N LYS A 5 32.42 43.87 -7.51
CA LYS A 5 32.17 45.32 -7.76
C LYS A 5 32.42 46.17 -6.51
N GLY A 6 32.05 45.68 -5.32
CA GLY A 6 32.33 46.34 -4.03
C GLY A 6 33.84 46.41 -3.75
N ALA A 7 34.59 45.31 -3.97
CA ALA A 7 36.02 45.26 -3.79
C ALA A 7 36.77 46.19 -4.80
N ALA A 8 36.28 46.30 -6.03
CA ALA A 8 36.82 47.24 -7.03
C ALA A 8 36.57 48.69 -6.67
N ALA A 9 35.43 49.05 -6.09
CA ALA A 9 35.11 50.41 -5.64
C ALA A 9 35.96 50.85 -4.44
N ILE A 10 36.21 49.92 -3.50
CA ILE A 10 37.11 50.17 -2.35
C ILE A 10 38.55 50.36 -2.81
N LYS A 11 38.98 49.61 -3.84
CA LYS A 11 40.37 49.67 -4.39
C LYS A 11 40.64 50.98 -5.18
N LYS A 12 39.58 51.65 -5.64
CA LYS A 12 39.67 52.88 -6.42
C LYS A 12 39.69 54.16 -5.58
N GLY A 13 39.67 54.08 -4.27
CA GLY A 13 39.84 55.21 -3.37
C GLY A 13 38.73 56.25 -3.42
N GLU A 14 37.53 55.90 -3.89
CA GLU A 14 36.36 56.76 -3.85
C GLU A 14 35.83 56.83 -2.42
N LYS A 15 36.09 57.97 -1.79
CA LYS A 15 35.78 58.32 -0.40
C LYS A 15 34.26 58.43 -0.09
N SER A 16 33.40 57.96 -0.93
CA SER A 16 31.94 58.02 -0.75
C SER A 16 31.18 56.78 -1.16
N VAL A 17 31.76 55.60 -0.87
CA VAL A 17 30.89 54.40 -0.90
C VAL A 17 30.02 54.45 0.36
N ASP A 18 28.76 54.86 0.20
CA ASP A 18 27.80 54.90 1.27
C ASP A 18 27.68 53.49 1.88
N LEU A 19 28.25 53.33 3.07
CA LEU A 19 28.23 52.07 3.81
C LEU A 19 26.80 51.49 3.89
N SER A 20 25.79 52.38 3.92
CA SER A 20 24.38 52.02 3.92
C SER A 20 23.94 51.34 2.61
N GLN A 21 24.51 51.76 1.46
CA GLN A 21 24.23 51.13 0.19
C GLN A 21 24.92 49.76 0.06
N LEU A 22 26.13 49.64 0.58
CA LEU A 22 26.86 48.37 0.61
C LEU A 22 26.14 47.33 1.52
N ILE A 23 25.71 47.78 2.69
CA ILE A 23 24.93 46.95 3.63
C ILE A 23 23.59 46.53 3.02
N LYS A 24 22.90 47.44 2.30
CA LYS A 24 21.66 47.14 1.59
C LYS A 24 21.85 46.10 0.48
N LEU A 25 22.94 46.20 -0.28
CA LEU A 25 23.24 45.19 -1.33
C LEU A 25 23.58 43.84 -0.74
N LEU A 26 24.42 43.81 0.28
CA LEU A 26 24.77 42.55 0.98
C LEU A 26 23.56 41.88 1.65
N ARG A 27 22.69 42.68 2.28
CA ARG A 27 21.45 42.18 2.87
C ARG A 27 20.46 41.66 1.83
N ARG A 28 20.40 42.26 0.65
CA ARG A 28 19.52 41.86 -0.44
C ARG A 28 19.95 40.54 -1.08
N ASP A 29 21.26 40.33 -1.23
CA ASP A 29 21.82 39.08 -1.72
C ASP A 29 21.68 38.00 -0.66
N ALA A 30 21.98 38.26 0.60
CA ALA A 30 21.82 37.32 1.71
C ALA A 30 20.36 36.85 1.88
N THR A 31 19.39 37.74 1.66
CA THR A 31 17.96 37.39 1.77
C THR A 31 17.51 36.50 0.58
N LYS A 32 18.04 36.73 -0.61
CA LYS A 32 17.77 35.93 -1.78
C LYS A 32 18.43 34.52 -1.67
N GLU A 33 19.68 34.48 -1.18
CA GLU A 33 20.39 33.26 -0.94
C GLU A 33 19.76 32.43 0.20
N ALA A 34 19.33 33.08 1.27
CA ALA A 34 18.59 32.43 2.34
C ALA A 34 17.25 31.88 1.86
N GLY A 35 16.53 32.57 0.98
CA GLY A 35 15.31 32.09 0.34
C GLY A 35 15.56 30.86 -0.55
N PHE A 36 16.68 30.86 -1.28
CA PHE A 36 17.08 29.71 -2.11
C PHE A 36 17.52 28.51 -1.27
N LEU A 37 18.24 28.75 -0.16
CA LEU A 37 18.65 27.68 0.78
C LEU A 37 17.47 27.13 1.57
N ALA A 38 16.46 27.96 1.88
CA ALA A 38 15.26 27.54 2.59
C ALA A 38 14.32 26.69 1.70
N LYS A 39 14.32 26.91 0.38
CA LYS A 39 13.52 26.15 -0.60
C LYS A 39 14.35 25.85 -1.85
N PRO A 40 15.34 24.96 -1.75
CA PRO A 40 16.26 24.66 -2.85
C PRO A 40 15.58 23.94 -4.02
N VAL A 41 14.43 23.31 -3.76
CA VAL A 41 13.64 22.56 -4.76
C VAL A 41 12.18 22.94 -4.61
N GLU A 42 11.58 23.47 -5.65
CA GLU A 42 10.15 23.65 -5.75
C GLU A 42 9.54 22.40 -6.36
N LEU A 43 8.94 21.55 -5.49
CA LEU A 43 8.31 20.30 -5.91
C LEU A 43 6.96 20.65 -6.57
N LYS A 44 6.92 20.62 -7.90
CA LYS A 44 5.67 20.77 -8.65
C LYS A 44 5.02 19.41 -8.79
N GLN A 45 4.25 18.99 -7.78
CA GLN A 45 3.53 17.74 -7.79
C GLN A 45 2.32 17.85 -8.70
N GLN A 46 2.34 17.15 -9.81
CA GLN A 46 1.23 17.03 -10.73
C GLN A 46 0.57 15.67 -10.53
N SER A 47 -0.53 15.65 -9.78
CA SER A 47 -1.30 14.42 -9.52
C SER A 47 -2.21 14.13 -10.69
N PHE A 48 -2.00 13.03 -11.40
CA PHE A 48 -2.90 12.57 -12.47
C PHE A 48 -4.23 12.03 -11.93
N TYR A 49 -4.18 11.40 -10.75
CA TYR A 49 -5.35 10.91 -10.03
C TYR A 49 -5.36 11.50 -8.63
N HIS A 50 -6.44 12.16 -8.29
CA HIS A 50 -6.58 12.77 -6.97
C HIS A 50 -6.93 11.69 -5.92
N ILE A 51 -5.97 11.36 -5.08
CA ILE A 51 -6.19 10.50 -3.91
C ILE A 51 -6.08 11.38 -2.67
N PRO A 52 -7.16 11.57 -1.89
CA PRO A 52 -7.21 12.59 -0.85
C PRO A 52 -6.30 12.30 0.34
N THR A 53 -5.99 11.03 0.62
CA THR A 53 -5.19 10.64 1.78
C THR A 53 -4.20 9.53 1.47
N TYR A 54 -3.06 9.52 2.15
CA TYR A 54 -2.06 8.45 2.08
C TYR A 54 -2.67 7.09 2.46
N GLY A 55 -3.58 7.05 3.45
CA GLY A 55 -4.29 5.84 3.85
C GLY A 55 -5.08 5.22 2.70
N SER A 56 -5.77 6.03 1.90
CA SER A 56 -6.49 5.56 0.71
C SER A 56 -5.56 5.02 -0.37
N GLN A 57 -4.36 5.59 -0.51
CA GLN A 57 -3.35 5.13 -1.47
C GLN A 57 -2.79 3.76 -1.08
N SER A 58 -2.58 3.53 0.21
CA SER A 58 -1.99 2.28 0.73
C SER A 58 -3.02 1.20 1.01
N ALA A 59 -4.31 1.54 1.06
CA ALA A 59 -5.40 0.63 1.40
C ALA A 59 -5.46 -0.66 0.56
N PRO A 60 -5.24 -0.65 -0.77
CA PRO A 60 -5.27 -1.87 -1.58
C PRO A 60 -4.18 -2.87 -1.18
N PHE A 61 -2.99 -2.38 -0.85
CA PHE A 61 -1.89 -3.22 -0.38
C PHE A 61 -2.22 -3.90 0.95
N TYR A 62 -2.68 -3.12 1.94
CA TYR A 62 -3.04 -3.68 3.24
C TYR A 62 -4.25 -4.60 3.18
N LEU A 63 -5.22 -4.32 2.31
CA LEU A 63 -6.35 -5.21 2.08
C LEU A 63 -5.90 -6.56 1.52
N ALA A 64 -5.05 -6.55 0.50
CA ALA A 64 -4.51 -7.78 -0.08
C ALA A 64 -3.73 -8.60 0.96
N LEU A 65 -2.87 -7.95 1.76
CA LEU A 65 -2.12 -8.58 2.83
C LEU A 65 -3.06 -9.19 3.89
N CYS A 66 -4.07 -8.46 4.32
CA CYS A 66 -5.06 -8.92 5.28
C CYS A 66 -5.82 -10.16 4.79
N ILE A 67 -6.25 -10.15 3.52
CA ILE A 67 -6.94 -11.29 2.90
C ILE A 67 -6.01 -12.49 2.77
N TRP A 68 -4.73 -12.30 2.43
CA TRP A 68 -3.75 -13.38 2.35
C TRP A 68 -3.51 -14.04 3.70
N VAL A 69 -3.23 -13.24 4.74
CA VAL A 69 -3.05 -13.75 6.11
C VAL A 69 -4.30 -14.45 6.62
N GLY A 70 -5.48 -13.90 6.34
CA GLY A 70 -6.73 -14.53 6.72
C GLY A 70 -6.97 -15.87 6.00
N ALA A 71 -6.59 -15.99 4.74
CA ALA A 71 -6.65 -17.27 4.02
C ALA A 71 -5.67 -18.30 4.61
N LEU A 72 -4.48 -17.89 5.07
CA LEU A 72 -3.55 -18.75 5.82
C LEU A 72 -4.15 -19.24 7.13
N LEU A 73 -4.79 -18.35 7.90
CA LEU A 73 -5.48 -18.72 9.15
C LEU A 73 -6.63 -19.69 8.88
N LEU A 74 -7.41 -19.46 7.81
CA LEU A 74 -8.46 -20.37 7.39
C LEU A 74 -7.90 -21.76 7.08
N GLY A 75 -6.78 -21.83 6.36
CA GLY A 75 -6.06 -23.09 6.07
C GLY A 75 -5.44 -23.76 7.29
N ALA A 76 -5.12 -22.99 8.34
CA ALA A 76 -4.61 -23.51 9.60
C ALA A 76 -5.72 -24.11 10.48
N ILE A 77 -6.88 -23.47 10.54
CA ILE A 77 -8.01 -23.83 11.40
C ILE A 77 -8.83 -24.96 10.81
N LEU A 78 -9.09 -24.91 9.50
CA LEU A 78 -9.87 -25.95 8.83
C LEU A 78 -9.06 -27.22 8.63
N ILE A 79 -9.62 -28.33 9.12
CA ILE A 79 -9.00 -29.65 8.95
C ILE A 79 -9.10 -30.07 7.48
N THR A 80 -7.97 -30.28 6.86
CA THR A 80 -7.88 -30.79 5.49
C THR A 80 -8.01 -32.31 5.40
N GLU A 81 -7.73 -33.03 6.50
CA GLU A 81 -7.90 -34.46 6.59
C GLU A 81 -9.35 -34.79 6.98
N TYR A 82 -10.02 -35.52 6.14
CA TYR A 82 -11.40 -35.93 6.37
C TYR A 82 -11.50 -37.45 6.53
N ARG A 83 -12.10 -37.88 7.62
CA ARG A 83 -12.57 -39.25 7.76
C ARG A 83 -14.01 -39.30 7.29
N LEU A 84 -14.24 -40.00 6.15
CA LEU A 84 -15.59 -40.19 5.66
C LEU A 84 -16.42 -40.99 6.68
N PRO A 85 -17.63 -40.52 7.00
CA PRO A 85 -18.57 -41.38 7.71
C PRO A 85 -18.90 -42.60 6.85
N PRO A 86 -19.17 -43.76 7.47
CA PRO A 86 -19.42 -45.00 6.75
C PRO A 86 -20.56 -44.92 5.73
N THR A 87 -21.46 -43.96 5.90
CA THR A 87 -22.61 -43.73 5.01
C THR A 87 -22.27 -43.02 3.71
N LEU A 88 -21.05 -42.50 3.54
CA LEU A 88 -20.58 -41.81 2.33
C LEU A 88 -19.35 -42.49 1.69
N SER A 89 -19.21 -43.82 1.85
CA SER A 89 -18.11 -44.60 1.31
C SER A 89 -17.96 -44.51 -0.21
N ASP A 90 -19.02 -44.18 -0.94
CA ASP A 90 -19.07 -44.13 -2.40
C ASP A 90 -18.70 -42.77 -3.02
N ALA A 91 -18.31 -41.78 -2.18
CA ALA A 91 -17.96 -40.47 -2.68
C ALA A 91 -16.62 -40.48 -3.45
N THR A 92 -16.66 -39.99 -4.69
CA THR A 92 -15.47 -39.86 -5.54
C THR A 92 -14.51 -38.83 -4.98
N VAL A 93 -13.20 -39.02 -5.15
CA VAL A 93 -12.14 -38.07 -4.72
C VAL A 93 -12.41 -36.62 -5.22
N LYS A 94 -12.92 -36.51 -6.46
CA LYS A 94 -13.30 -35.19 -7.02
C LYS A 94 -14.43 -34.52 -6.23
N GLN A 95 -15.44 -35.28 -5.83
CA GLN A 95 -16.57 -34.74 -5.03
C GLN A 95 -16.10 -34.29 -3.68
N MET A 96 -15.21 -35.03 -3.03
CA MET A 96 -14.63 -34.64 -1.75
C MET A 96 -13.78 -33.37 -1.85
N TYR A 97 -12.96 -33.30 -2.88
CA TYR A 97 -12.12 -32.13 -3.13
C TYR A 97 -12.97 -30.87 -3.36
N THR A 98 -13.97 -30.96 -4.26
CA THR A 98 -14.83 -29.82 -4.60
C THR A 98 -15.72 -29.38 -3.44
N ALA A 99 -16.25 -30.32 -2.65
CA ALA A 99 -17.06 -29.97 -1.48
C ALA A 99 -16.28 -29.18 -0.44
N ARG A 100 -15.04 -29.58 -0.18
CA ARG A 100 -14.14 -28.83 0.72
C ARG A 100 -13.71 -27.49 0.14
N TRP A 101 -13.31 -27.50 -1.14
CA TRP A 101 -12.96 -26.26 -1.81
C TRP A 101 -14.10 -25.25 -1.73
N LEU A 102 -15.35 -25.70 -1.91
CA LEU A 102 -16.53 -24.83 -1.81
C LEU A 102 -16.69 -24.22 -0.41
N THR A 103 -16.41 -24.99 0.64
CA THR A 103 -16.42 -24.49 2.03
C THR A 103 -15.34 -23.42 2.24
N PHE A 104 -14.11 -23.68 1.77
CA PHE A 104 -13.01 -22.71 1.83
C PHE A 104 -13.33 -21.46 1.01
N ALA A 105 -13.87 -21.63 -0.20
CA ALA A 105 -14.26 -20.53 -1.08
C ALA A 105 -15.36 -19.67 -0.46
N GLY A 106 -16.39 -20.26 0.11
CA GLY A 106 -17.49 -19.55 0.77
C GLY A 106 -17.01 -18.73 1.97
N LEU A 107 -16.21 -19.34 2.85
CA LEU A 107 -15.61 -18.62 3.99
C LEU A 107 -14.63 -17.54 3.55
N GLY A 108 -13.81 -17.81 2.53
CA GLY A 108 -12.90 -16.84 1.95
C GLY A 108 -13.63 -15.64 1.35
N MET A 109 -14.71 -15.86 0.58
CA MET A 109 -15.53 -14.77 0.04
C MET A 109 -16.15 -13.92 1.15
N LEU A 110 -16.67 -14.56 2.21
CA LEU A 110 -17.20 -13.86 3.36
C LEU A 110 -16.13 -13.01 4.06
N GLN A 111 -14.94 -13.58 4.24
CA GLN A 111 -13.78 -12.87 4.78
C GLN A 111 -13.40 -11.65 3.93
N GLY A 112 -13.30 -11.81 2.61
CA GLY A 112 -13.00 -10.72 1.68
C GLY A 112 -14.04 -9.61 1.73
N LEU A 113 -15.32 -9.98 1.82
CA LEU A 113 -16.43 -9.05 1.99
C LEU A 113 -16.34 -8.26 3.29
N ILE A 114 -16.13 -8.93 4.42
CA ILE A 114 -15.99 -8.29 5.73
C ILE A 114 -14.79 -7.35 5.78
N ALA A 115 -13.64 -7.77 5.25
CA ALA A 115 -12.43 -6.95 5.18
C ALA A 115 -12.65 -5.69 4.33
N ALA A 116 -13.29 -5.82 3.18
CA ALA A 116 -13.59 -4.69 2.30
C ALA A 116 -14.63 -3.73 2.90
N LEU A 117 -15.67 -4.24 3.56
CA LEU A 117 -16.65 -3.42 4.29
C LEU A 117 -15.98 -2.67 5.44
N GLY A 118 -15.14 -3.35 6.23
CA GLY A 118 -14.35 -2.72 7.29
C GLY A 118 -13.47 -1.59 6.75
N ASN A 119 -12.80 -1.82 5.63
CA ASN A 119 -11.97 -0.81 5.00
C ASN A 119 -12.78 0.42 4.52
N LEU A 120 -13.97 0.20 3.96
CA LEU A 120 -14.85 1.27 3.49
C LEU A 120 -15.50 2.06 4.62
N PHE A 121 -16.02 1.36 5.65
CA PHE A 121 -16.87 1.99 6.68
C PHE A 121 -16.10 2.34 7.96
N LEU A 122 -15.14 1.54 8.39
CA LEU A 122 -14.35 1.80 9.60
C LEU A 122 -13.15 2.71 9.32
N ILE A 123 -12.42 2.44 8.22
CA ILE A 123 -11.22 3.20 7.87
C ILE A 123 -11.58 4.43 7.02
N GLY A 124 -12.71 4.40 6.32
CA GLY A 124 -13.14 5.51 5.47
C GLY A 124 -12.30 5.68 4.21
N THR A 125 -11.80 4.57 3.64
CA THR A 125 -10.98 4.59 2.43
C THR A 125 -11.75 5.17 1.25
N TYR A 126 -11.13 6.12 0.55
CA TYR A 126 -11.70 6.71 -0.66
C TYR A 126 -11.71 5.69 -1.80
N VAL A 127 -12.89 5.38 -2.31
CA VAL A 127 -13.10 4.47 -3.43
C VAL A 127 -14.13 5.08 -4.40
N VAL A 128 -13.76 5.16 -5.68
CA VAL A 128 -14.60 5.74 -6.73
C VAL A 128 -15.86 4.89 -6.97
N ASN A 129 -15.70 3.57 -7.01
CA ASN A 129 -16.78 2.63 -7.27
C ASN A 129 -16.84 1.55 -6.18
N LYS A 130 -17.67 1.77 -5.16
CA LYS A 130 -17.79 0.88 -3.99
C LYS A 130 -18.20 -0.55 -4.34
N PRO A 131 -19.25 -0.81 -5.19
CA PRO A 131 -19.62 -2.18 -5.51
C PRO A 131 -18.52 -2.94 -6.26
N LEU A 132 -17.81 -2.28 -7.18
CA LEU A 132 -16.70 -2.90 -7.89
C LEU A 132 -15.55 -3.26 -6.94
N TYR A 133 -15.28 -2.41 -5.96
CA TYR A 133 -14.27 -2.66 -4.92
C TYR A 133 -14.61 -3.88 -4.07
N LEU A 134 -15.87 -4.03 -3.63
CA LEU A 134 -16.33 -5.20 -2.89
C LEU A 134 -16.20 -6.47 -3.72
N LEU A 135 -16.64 -6.43 -4.96
CA LEU A 135 -16.53 -7.57 -5.88
C LEU A 135 -15.06 -7.97 -6.11
N PHE A 136 -14.19 -6.98 -6.31
CA PHE A 136 -12.75 -7.22 -6.47
C PHE A 136 -12.14 -7.88 -5.22
N ALA A 137 -12.48 -7.40 -4.02
CA ALA A 137 -12.00 -7.98 -2.76
C ALA A 137 -12.46 -9.43 -2.57
N MET A 138 -13.71 -9.75 -2.92
CA MET A 138 -14.24 -11.12 -2.89
C MET A 138 -13.51 -12.02 -3.90
N MET A 139 -13.30 -11.56 -5.12
CA MET A 139 -12.54 -12.29 -6.16
C MET A 139 -11.09 -12.53 -5.73
N LEU A 140 -10.43 -11.51 -5.17
CA LEU A 140 -9.07 -11.63 -4.66
C LEU A 140 -8.98 -12.66 -3.54
N SER A 141 -9.94 -12.64 -2.62
CA SER A 141 -10.01 -13.61 -1.53
C SER A 141 -10.22 -15.04 -2.06
N LEU A 142 -11.10 -15.20 -3.04
CA LEU A 142 -11.34 -16.50 -3.69
C LEU A 142 -10.07 -17.07 -4.32
N VAL A 143 -9.30 -16.22 -5.02
CA VAL A 143 -8.02 -16.62 -5.64
C VAL A 143 -7.01 -17.05 -4.57
N PHE A 144 -6.82 -16.24 -3.53
CA PHE A 144 -5.86 -16.54 -2.47
C PHE A 144 -6.21 -17.82 -1.71
N VAL A 145 -7.47 -17.99 -1.34
CA VAL A 145 -7.95 -19.20 -0.68
C VAL A 145 -7.79 -20.42 -1.59
N SER A 146 -8.04 -20.30 -2.89
CA SER A 146 -7.88 -21.41 -3.85
C SER A 146 -6.42 -21.84 -4.00
N ILE A 147 -5.48 -20.88 -4.04
CA ILE A 147 -4.04 -21.15 -4.09
C ILE A 147 -3.61 -21.90 -2.83
N LEU A 148 -3.96 -21.37 -1.65
CA LEU A 148 -3.60 -21.97 -0.38
C LEU A 148 -4.24 -23.34 -0.17
N TYR A 149 -5.52 -23.49 -0.55
CA TYR A 149 -6.19 -24.77 -0.50
C TYR A 149 -5.50 -25.83 -1.40
N ALA A 150 -5.11 -25.45 -2.61
CA ALA A 150 -4.39 -26.34 -3.52
C ALA A 150 -3.02 -26.77 -2.94
N LEU A 151 -2.26 -25.81 -2.37
CA LEU A 151 -1.00 -26.11 -1.69
C LEU A 151 -1.17 -27.07 -0.50
N ILE A 152 -2.19 -26.84 0.31
CA ILE A 152 -2.48 -27.70 1.47
C ILE A 152 -2.99 -29.06 1.03
N ALA A 153 -3.82 -29.13 0.01
CA ALA A 153 -4.34 -30.39 -0.53
C ALA A 153 -3.25 -31.29 -1.15
N LEU A 154 -2.23 -30.67 -1.76
CA LEU A 154 -1.12 -31.38 -2.40
C LEU A 154 -0.01 -31.75 -1.41
N PHE A 155 0.36 -30.85 -0.51
CA PHE A 155 1.55 -30.97 0.34
C PHE A 155 1.21 -31.09 1.85
N GLY A 156 -0.06 -31.08 2.23
CA GLY A 156 -0.47 -31.15 3.63
C GLY A 156 0.13 -30.03 4.49
N ASN A 157 0.77 -30.38 5.61
CA ASN A 157 1.39 -29.42 6.52
C ASN A 157 2.57 -28.65 5.89
N ILE A 158 3.28 -29.25 4.94
CA ILE A 158 4.36 -28.57 4.20
C ILE A 158 3.75 -27.44 3.34
N GLY A 159 2.58 -27.69 2.73
CA GLY A 159 1.85 -26.67 1.95
C GLY A 159 1.47 -25.44 2.77
N LYS A 160 1.13 -25.62 4.06
CA LYS A 160 0.92 -24.49 4.98
C LYS A 160 2.19 -23.67 5.19
N GLY A 161 3.33 -24.35 5.38
CA GLY A 161 4.63 -23.69 5.51
C GLY A 161 5.03 -22.89 4.27
N ILE A 162 4.81 -23.46 3.08
CA ILE A 162 5.06 -22.77 1.80
C ILE A 162 4.20 -21.49 1.71
N GLY A 163 2.91 -21.59 2.06
CA GLY A 163 2.00 -20.45 2.04
C GLY A 163 2.41 -19.30 2.99
N ILE A 164 3.15 -19.58 4.06
CA ILE A 164 3.66 -18.57 4.99
C ILE A 164 4.91 -17.86 4.42
N ILE A 165 5.69 -18.56 3.59
CA ILE A 165 6.95 -18.04 3.02
C ILE A 165 6.67 -17.14 1.79
N ILE A 166 5.60 -17.43 1.04
CA ILE A 166 5.18 -16.63 -0.13
C ILE A 166 4.53 -15.32 0.33
#